data_a93851319ac30284fc8f7cfd9fbbf89e
#
_entry.id   a93851319ac30284fc8f7cfd9fbbf89e
#
_cell.length_a   1.000
_cell.length_b   1.000
_cell.length_c   1.000
_cell.angle_alpha   90.00
_cell.angle_beta   90.00
_cell.angle_gamma   90.00
#
_symmetry.space_group_name_H-M   'P 1'
#
loop_
_entity.id
_entity.type
_entity.pdbx_description
1 polymer ?
#
loop_
_entity_poly.entity_id
_entity_poly.type
_entity_poly.pdbx_seq_one_letter_code
_entity_poly.pdbx_strand_id
1 'polypeptide(L)'
;RPESLDPALTRPRRFDRRIPVELPDLKGREEILKVHAKKVKMADNVDYNKIARMASGASGAQLANIINEAALRAVRDNRRYVTQEDLEESIEVVIAGYQKKNAILTDKERKIVAYHEIGHALVAAKQTNSAPVQKITIVPRTSGALGYTMQVEEGNRYLMSKEEMEDKIATYTGGRAAEEVVFGSITTGASNDIEQATKLARAMITRYGMSEDFDMVAMEVQTNQYLGGDSSLACSAQTQKIIDEKVVELVKKQHEKATRILLENREKLDELAQYLYQKETITGEEFMKILNA
;
A
#
# COMPACT_ATOMS: atom_id res chain seq x y z
N ARG A 1 13.44 18.85 -12.73
CA ARG A 1 12.32 19.26 -13.61
C ARG A 1 12.88 19.81 -14.90
N PRO A 2 13.18 18.97 -15.91
CA PRO A 2 13.72 19.44 -17.18
C PRO A 2 12.75 20.39 -17.92
N GLU A 3 11.44 20.27 -17.65
CA GLU A 3 10.39 21.10 -18.25
C GLU A 3 10.42 22.56 -17.75
N SER A 4 10.97 22.79 -16.54
CA SER A 4 11.12 24.15 -15.99
C SER A 4 12.39 24.85 -16.46
N LEU A 5 13.25 24.16 -17.22
CA LEU A 5 14.44 24.76 -17.80
C LEU A 5 14.09 25.52 -19.08
N ASP A 6 14.80 26.64 -19.31
CA ASP A 6 14.73 27.34 -20.59
C ASP A 6 15.06 26.36 -21.73
N PRO A 7 14.21 26.25 -22.78
CA PRO A 7 14.46 25.39 -23.94
C PRO A 7 15.83 25.62 -24.59
N ALA A 8 16.41 26.80 -24.42
CA ALA A 8 17.76 27.08 -24.89
C ALA A 8 18.84 26.27 -24.16
N LEU A 9 18.61 25.85 -22.91
CA LEU A 9 19.54 25.03 -22.13
C LEU A 9 19.54 23.58 -22.57
N THR A 10 18.43 23.09 -23.10
CA THR A 10 18.25 21.67 -23.50
C THR A 10 18.62 21.42 -24.98
N ARG A 11 19.16 22.42 -25.68
CA ARG A 11 19.64 22.29 -27.08
C ARG A 11 20.92 21.43 -27.17
N PRO A 12 21.20 20.79 -28.34
CA PRO A 12 22.45 20.04 -28.59
C PRO A 12 23.69 20.84 -28.18
N ARG A 13 24.68 20.14 -27.63
CA ARG A 13 25.91 20.69 -27.06
C ARG A 13 25.77 21.50 -25.76
N ARG A 14 24.61 21.42 -25.10
CA ARG A 14 24.36 21.94 -23.73
C ARG A 14 23.90 20.77 -22.86
N PHE A 15 22.74 20.84 -22.22
CA PHE A 15 22.14 19.73 -21.46
C PHE A 15 21.26 18.88 -22.37
N ASP A 16 21.86 18.26 -23.38
CA ASP A 16 21.16 17.52 -24.43
C ASP A 16 20.93 16.03 -24.09
N ARG A 17 21.60 15.52 -23.06
CA ARG A 17 21.38 14.15 -22.56
C ARG A 17 20.51 14.16 -21.33
N ARG A 18 19.39 13.46 -21.41
CA ARG A 18 18.49 13.24 -20.28
C ARG A 18 18.64 11.80 -19.83
N ILE A 19 19.06 11.63 -18.58
CA ILE A 19 19.19 10.31 -17.94
C ILE A 19 18.13 10.24 -16.86
N PRO A 20 17.03 9.47 -17.07
CA PRO A 20 16.04 9.26 -16.03
C PRO A 20 16.68 8.45 -14.89
N VAL A 21 16.47 8.90 -13.65
CA VAL A 21 16.79 8.13 -12.46
C VAL A 21 15.48 7.64 -11.88
N GLU A 22 15.17 6.40 -12.17
CA GLU A 22 13.95 5.73 -11.73
C GLU A 22 14.07 5.23 -10.29
N LEU A 23 12.93 4.84 -9.68
CA LEU A 23 12.95 4.14 -8.41
C LEU A 23 13.63 2.78 -8.58
N PRO A 24 14.43 2.32 -7.59
CA PRO A 24 15.17 1.09 -7.69
C PRO A 24 14.24 -0.13 -7.72
N ASP A 25 14.58 -1.11 -8.54
CA ASP A 25 13.96 -2.44 -8.51
C ASP A 25 14.34 -3.20 -7.22
N LEU A 26 13.84 -4.42 -7.04
CA LEU A 26 14.11 -5.21 -5.83
C LEU A 26 15.60 -5.39 -5.57
N LYS A 27 16.38 -5.73 -6.61
CA LYS A 27 17.82 -5.94 -6.48
C LYS A 27 18.53 -4.62 -6.18
N GLY A 28 18.15 -3.55 -6.84
CA GLY A 28 18.67 -2.20 -6.58
C GLY A 28 18.38 -1.74 -5.15
N ARG A 29 17.18 -2.00 -4.62
CA ARG A 29 16.86 -1.69 -3.22
C ARG A 29 17.73 -2.48 -2.25
N GLU A 30 17.90 -3.78 -2.49
CA GLU A 30 18.77 -4.64 -1.66
C GLU A 30 20.22 -4.14 -1.65
N GLU A 31 20.78 -3.79 -2.81
CA GLU A 31 22.13 -3.25 -2.90
C GLU A 31 22.28 -1.88 -2.23
N ILE A 32 21.30 -0.99 -2.36
CA ILE A 32 21.30 0.30 -1.67
C ILE A 32 21.28 0.11 -0.15
N LEU A 33 20.44 -0.80 0.36
CA LEU A 33 20.39 -1.13 1.78
C LEU A 33 21.75 -1.63 2.26
N LYS A 34 22.39 -2.57 1.54
CA LYS A 34 23.74 -3.07 1.87
C LYS A 34 24.80 -1.98 1.87
N VAL A 35 24.76 -1.03 0.94
CA VAL A 35 25.69 0.10 0.90
C VAL A 35 25.58 0.96 2.15
N HIS A 36 24.36 1.31 2.57
CA HIS A 36 24.13 2.11 3.77
C HIS A 36 24.40 1.32 5.06
N ALA A 37 24.11 0.01 5.07
CA ALA A 37 24.36 -0.88 6.20
C ALA A 37 25.88 -0.98 6.55
N LYS A 38 26.79 -0.81 5.60
CA LYS A 38 28.25 -0.80 5.85
C LYS A 38 28.70 0.27 6.86
N LYS A 39 27.90 1.31 7.06
CA LYS A 39 28.19 2.41 8.00
C LYS A 39 27.71 2.13 9.43
N VAL A 40 26.99 1.03 9.63
CA VAL A 40 26.31 0.68 10.87
C VAL A 40 26.70 -0.74 11.29
N LYS A 41 26.77 -1.01 12.59
CA LYS A 41 26.95 -2.38 13.07
C LYS A 41 25.64 -3.15 12.94
N MET A 42 25.62 -4.12 12.04
CA MET A 42 24.46 -4.97 11.78
C MET A 42 24.63 -6.33 12.50
N ALA A 43 23.52 -6.96 12.87
CA ALA A 43 23.50 -8.35 13.29
C ALA A 43 23.82 -9.27 12.09
N ASP A 44 24.39 -10.44 12.36
CA ASP A 44 24.88 -11.37 11.31
C ASP A 44 23.75 -12.02 10.49
N ASN A 45 22.51 -12.05 11.02
CA ASN A 45 21.36 -12.74 10.45
C ASN A 45 20.34 -11.82 9.74
N VAL A 46 20.77 -10.65 9.25
CA VAL A 46 19.88 -9.72 8.56
C VAL A 46 19.58 -10.18 7.14
N ASP A 47 18.29 -10.35 6.83
CA ASP A 47 17.78 -10.64 5.49
C ASP A 47 17.43 -9.34 4.74
N TYR A 48 18.40 -8.81 3.99
CA TYR A 48 18.22 -7.60 3.17
C TYR A 48 17.20 -7.79 2.04
N ASN A 49 17.01 -9.01 1.54
CA ASN A 49 16.02 -9.28 0.50
C ASN A 49 14.60 -9.13 1.05
N LYS A 50 14.33 -9.65 2.27
CA LYS A 50 13.04 -9.44 2.94
C LYS A 50 12.78 -7.95 3.16
N ILE A 51 13.77 -7.20 3.65
CA ILE A 51 13.66 -5.75 3.86
C ILE A 51 13.40 -5.01 2.55
N ALA A 52 14.11 -5.35 1.47
CA ALA A 52 13.93 -4.75 0.14
C ALA A 52 12.54 -5.03 -0.45
N ARG A 53 11.95 -6.20 -0.19
CA ARG A 53 10.56 -6.52 -0.57
C ARG A 53 9.56 -5.67 0.22
N MET A 54 9.71 -5.57 1.53
CA MET A 54 8.85 -4.75 2.39
C MET A 54 8.91 -3.27 2.03
N ALA A 55 10.09 -2.78 1.57
CA ALA A 55 10.32 -1.40 1.13
C ALA A 55 10.00 -1.19 -0.37
N SER A 56 9.01 -1.88 -0.92
CA SER A 56 8.60 -1.73 -2.32
C SER A 56 8.20 -0.28 -2.62
N GLY A 57 8.67 0.26 -3.75
CA GLY A 57 8.43 1.64 -4.15
C GLY A 57 9.26 2.70 -3.40
N ALA A 58 10.14 2.30 -2.47
CA ALA A 58 10.99 3.24 -1.76
C ALA A 58 12.11 3.80 -2.66
N SER A 59 12.36 5.10 -2.54
CA SER A 59 13.51 5.77 -3.16
C SER A 59 14.81 5.46 -2.41
N GLY A 60 15.95 5.71 -3.06
CA GLY A 60 17.26 5.54 -2.41
C GLY A 60 17.42 6.33 -1.10
N ALA A 61 16.82 7.54 -1.05
CA ALA A 61 16.82 8.35 0.16
C ALA A 61 15.99 7.73 1.31
N GLN A 62 14.83 7.15 0.98
CA GLN A 62 14.01 6.45 1.97
C GLN A 62 14.70 5.19 2.48
N LEU A 63 15.37 4.42 1.60
CA LEU A 63 16.15 3.24 1.98
C LEU A 63 17.33 3.60 2.91
N ALA A 64 18.02 4.71 2.64
CA ALA A 64 19.05 5.24 3.52
C ALA A 64 18.47 5.62 4.89
N ASN A 65 17.29 6.25 4.90
CA ASN A 65 16.60 6.63 6.13
C ASN A 65 16.15 5.43 6.96
N ILE A 66 15.70 4.34 6.32
CA ILE A 66 15.37 3.08 7.02
C ILE A 66 16.57 2.57 7.83
N ILE A 67 17.76 2.55 7.24
CA ILE A 67 18.99 2.13 7.97
C ILE A 67 19.30 3.08 9.13
N ASN A 68 19.14 4.40 8.91
CA ASN A 68 19.37 5.40 9.95
C ASN A 68 18.40 5.27 11.13
N GLU A 69 17.10 5.13 10.85
CA GLU A 69 16.05 4.92 11.87
C GLU A 69 16.28 3.62 12.66
N ALA A 70 16.68 2.54 11.98
CA ALA A 70 17.01 1.28 12.62
C ALA A 70 18.20 1.41 13.57
N ALA A 71 19.24 2.18 13.19
CA ALA A 71 20.37 2.47 14.04
C ALA A 71 19.97 3.31 15.27
N LEU A 72 19.15 4.33 15.10
CA LEU A 72 18.59 5.14 16.19
C LEU A 72 17.74 4.31 17.16
N ARG A 73 16.96 3.36 16.63
CA ARG A 73 16.16 2.42 17.44
C ARG A 73 17.07 1.53 18.29
N ALA A 74 18.08 0.91 17.69
CA ALA A 74 19.04 0.07 18.41
C ALA A 74 19.73 0.84 19.57
N VAL A 75 20.14 2.09 19.33
CA VAL A 75 20.72 2.96 20.37
C VAL A 75 19.73 3.28 21.49
N ARG A 76 18.49 3.60 21.15
CA ARG A 76 17.41 3.83 22.14
C ARG A 76 17.18 2.63 23.06
N ASP A 77 17.31 1.44 22.50
CA ASP A 77 17.16 0.18 23.23
C ASP A 77 18.47 -0.31 23.88
N ASN A 78 19.49 0.56 23.96
CA ASN A 78 20.82 0.28 24.53
C ASN A 78 21.55 -0.90 23.86
N ARG A 79 21.27 -1.16 22.57
CA ARG A 79 21.94 -2.18 21.78
C ARG A 79 23.05 -1.57 20.91
N ARG A 80 24.08 -2.37 20.63
CA ARG A 80 25.24 -1.96 19.84
C ARG A 80 25.16 -2.36 18.36
N TYR A 81 24.15 -3.10 17.97
CA TYR A 81 23.93 -3.58 16.61
C TYR A 81 22.46 -3.53 16.25
N VAL A 82 22.20 -3.36 14.95
CA VAL A 82 20.87 -3.30 14.37
C VAL A 82 20.41 -4.72 14.05
N THR A 83 19.19 -5.06 14.44
CA THR A 83 18.57 -6.36 14.19
C THR A 83 17.62 -6.30 12.98
N GLN A 84 17.16 -7.46 12.52
CA GLN A 84 16.11 -7.59 11.52
C GLN A 84 14.85 -6.83 11.94
N GLU A 85 14.44 -6.97 13.20
CA GLU A 85 13.25 -6.31 13.76
C GLU A 85 13.35 -4.78 13.73
N ASP A 86 14.54 -4.23 13.99
CA ASP A 86 14.76 -2.78 13.91
C ASP A 86 14.54 -2.26 12.50
N LEU A 87 14.99 -3.01 11.49
CA LEU A 87 14.78 -2.65 10.08
C LEU A 87 13.31 -2.75 9.68
N GLU A 88 12.63 -3.81 10.08
CA GLU A 88 11.20 -4.00 9.79
C GLU A 88 10.36 -2.87 10.39
N GLU A 89 10.55 -2.52 11.66
CA GLU A 89 9.86 -1.39 12.29
C GLU A 89 10.25 -0.04 11.66
N SER A 90 11.51 0.12 11.24
CA SER A 90 11.96 1.36 10.60
C SER A 90 11.34 1.57 9.22
N ILE A 91 11.01 0.51 8.48
CA ILE A 91 10.22 0.61 7.26
C ILE A 91 8.84 1.20 7.58
N GLU A 92 8.19 0.70 8.64
CA GLU A 92 6.89 1.21 9.06
C GLU A 92 6.96 2.68 9.47
N VAL A 93 8.01 3.08 10.18
CA VAL A 93 8.24 4.48 10.57
C VAL A 93 8.40 5.36 9.33
N VAL A 94 9.17 4.92 8.33
CA VAL A 94 9.43 5.71 7.12
C VAL A 94 8.19 5.79 6.22
N ILE A 95 7.38 4.73 6.15
CA ILE A 95 6.19 4.65 5.29
C ILE A 95 4.95 5.23 5.99
N ALA A 96 4.66 4.79 7.21
CA ALA A 96 3.44 5.10 7.96
C ALA A 96 3.63 6.10 9.11
N GLY A 97 4.87 6.50 9.40
CA GLY A 97 5.20 7.38 10.52
C GLY A 97 5.35 6.68 11.85
N TYR A 98 5.75 7.43 12.87
CA TYR A 98 5.93 6.91 14.22
C TYR A 98 4.62 6.47 14.86
N GLN A 99 4.72 5.52 15.81
CA GLN A 99 3.57 5.16 16.66
C GLN A 99 3.13 6.36 17.50
N LYS A 100 1.83 6.65 17.50
CA LYS A 100 1.26 7.69 18.38
C LYS A 100 1.08 7.15 19.79
N LYS A 101 1.95 7.54 20.71
CA LYS A 101 1.84 7.16 22.13
C LYS A 101 0.66 7.81 22.84
N ASN A 102 0.11 8.91 22.31
CA ASN A 102 -0.93 9.71 22.94
C ASN A 102 -2.31 9.57 22.28
N ALA A 103 -2.48 8.70 21.30
CA ALA A 103 -3.78 8.46 20.68
C ALA A 103 -4.53 7.42 21.53
N ILE A 104 -5.42 7.90 22.38
CA ILE A 104 -6.31 7.05 23.17
C ILE A 104 -7.57 6.82 22.33
N LEU A 105 -7.59 5.69 21.59
CA LEU A 105 -8.83 5.21 20.97
C LEU A 105 -9.75 4.66 22.06
N THR A 106 -11.03 4.96 21.95
CA THR A 106 -12.04 4.30 22.79
C THR A 106 -12.11 2.81 22.45
N ASP A 107 -12.58 1.98 23.38
CA ASP A 107 -12.75 0.53 23.12
C ASP A 107 -13.63 0.26 21.91
N LYS A 108 -14.64 1.10 21.68
CA LYS A 108 -15.49 1.02 20.49
C LYS A 108 -14.69 1.27 19.21
N GLU A 109 -13.89 2.32 19.18
CA GLU A 109 -13.05 2.66 18.01
C GLU A 109 -11.99 1.58 17.77
N ARG A 110 -11.30 1.09 18.80
CA ARG A 110 -10.35 -0.01 18.69
C ARG A 110 -10.99 -1.26 18.08
N LYS A 111 -12.21 -1.59 18.50
CA LYS A 111 -12.96 -2.71 17.94
C LYS A 111 -13.30 -2.49 16.47
N ILE A 112 -13.78 -1.30 16.10
CA ILE A 112 -14.07 -0.96 14.70
C ILE A 112 -12.82 -1.06 13.84
N VAL A 113 -11.69 -0.50 14.28
CA VAL A 113 -10.41 -0.56 13.56
C VAL A 113 -9.96 -2.02 13.40
N ALA A 114 -10.08 -2.86 14.43
CA ALA A 114 -9.71 -4.26 14.33
C ALA A 114 -10.51 -5.01 13.25
N TYR A 115 -11.82 -4.81 13.18
CA TYR A 115 -12.64 -5.38 12.13
C TYR A 115 -12.32 -4.81 10.74
N HIS A 116 -12.05 -3.53 10.67
CA HIS A 116 -11.66 -2.84 9.43
C HIS A 116 -10.37 -3.46 8.86
N GLU A 117 -9.31 -3.56 9.65
CA GLU A 117 -8.03 -4.12 9.21
C GLU A 117 -8.11 -5.62 8.86
N ILE A 118 -8.85 -6.39 9.67
CA ILE A 118 -9.11 -7.81 9.33
C ILE A 118 -9.97 -7.92 8.06
N GLY A 119 -10.88 -6.98 7.83
CA GLY A 119 -11.66 -6.89 6.59
C GLY A 119 -10.76 -6.84 5.36
N HIS A 120 -9.76 -5.96 5.34
CA HIS A 120 -8.76 -5.91 4.28
C HIS A 120 -7.98 -7.23 4.14
N ALA A 121 -7.46 -7.73 5.25
CA ALA A 121 -6.64 -8.93 5.27
C ALA A 121 -7.41 -10.18 4.82
N LEU A 122 -8.65 -10.34 5.27
CA LEU A 122 -9.48 -11.49 4.94
C LEU A 122 -9.93 -11.48 3.48
N VAL A 123 -10.34 -10.32 2.96
CA VAL A 123 -10.66 -10.16 1.53
C VAL A 123 -9.43 -10.47 0.68
N ALA A 124 -8.25 -9.95 1.05
CA ALA A 124 -7.02 -10.27 0.34
C ALA A 124 -6.69 -11.76 0.36
N ALA A 125 -6.74 -12.41 1.53
CA ALA A 125 -6.37 -13.82 1.67
C ALA A 125 -7.34 -14.80 0.99
N LYS A 126 -8.60 -14.40 0.76
CA LYS A 126 -9.60 -15.21 0.08
C LYS A 126 -9.66 -14.97 -1.44
N GLN A 127 -8.80 -14.13 -1.96
CA GLN A 127 -8.64 -13.89 -3.39
C GLN A 127 -7.37 -14.56 -3.92
N THR A 128 -7.41 -14.94 -5.22
CA THR A 128 -6.30 -15.69 -5.83
C THR A 128 -5.11 -14.81 -6.20
N ASN A 129 -5.36 -13.53 -6.51
CA ASN A 129 -4.37 -12.63 -7.11
C ASN A 129 -3.92 -11.52 -6.15
N SER A 130 -4.04 -11.74 -4.86
CA SER A 130 -3.62 -10.76 -3.85
C SER A 130 -2.26 -11.11 -3.25
N ALA A 131 -1.46 -10.08 -2.94
CA ALA A 131 -0.20 -10.25 -2.23
C ALA A 131 -0.43 -10.80 -0.81
N PRO A 132 0.48 -11.63 -0.30
CA PRO A 132 0.38 -12.17 1.06
C PRO A 132 0.33 -11.07 2.12
N VAL A 133 -0.50 -11.30 3.13
CA VAL A 133 -0.53 -10.45 4.33
C VAL A 133 0.72 -10.71 5.16
N GLN A 134 1.46 -9.65 5.46
CA GLN A 134 2.70 -9.72 6.24
C GLN A 134 2.48 -9.34 7.71
N LYS A 135 1.67 -8.32 7.94
CA LYS A 135 1.41 -7.77 9.28
C LYS A 135 0.08 -7.01 9.30
N ILE A 136 -0.61 -7.08 10.42
CA ILE A 136 -1.83 -6.31 10.68
C ILE A 136 -1.69 -5.65 12.04
N THR A 137 -2.02 -4.36 12.15
CA THR A 137 -1.93 -3.63 13.41
C THR A 137 -3.05 -2.61 13.55
N ILE A 138 -3.49 -2.39 14.78
CA ILE A 138 -4.43 -1.33 15.18
C ILE A 138 -3.74 -0.22 15.99
N VAL A 139 -2.41 -0.19 15.97
CA VAL A 139 -1.63 0.85 16.65
C VAL A 139 -1.58 2.12 15.78
N PRO A 140 -2.13 3.26 16.27
CA PRO A 140 -2.19 4.49 15.49
C PRO A 140 -0.81 5.05 15.13
N ARG A 141 -0.69 5.61 13.94
CA ARG A 141 0.54 6.21 13.41
C ARG A 141 0.43 7.73 13.21
N THR A 142 1.57 8.41 13.13
CA THR A 142 1.61 9.88 12.97
C THR A 142 1.15 10.35 11.59
N SER A 143 1.09 9.47 10.60
CA SER A 143 0.47 9.74 9.29
C SER A 143 -1.03 9.95 9.34
N GLY A 144 -1.68 9.63 10.48
CA GLY A 144 -3.12 9.72 10.66
C GLY A 144 -3.84 8.36 10.56
N ALA A 145 -3.14 7.30 10.13
CA ALA A 145 -3.70 5.96 10.12
C ALA A 145 -3.96 5.47 11.55
N LEU A 146 -5.14 4.89 11.78
CA LEU A 146 -5.54 4.30 13.06
C LEU A 146 -5.12 2.83 13.18
N GLY A 147 -4.89 2.19 12.04
CA GLY A 147 -4.35 0.86 11.86
C GLY A 147 -3.81 0.74 10.44
N TYR A 148 -3.26 -0.41 10.09
CA TYR A 148 -2.95 -0.75 8.70
C TYR A 148 -2.73 -2.26 8.53
N THR A 149 -3.00 -2.72 7.33
CA THR A 149 -2.71 -4.07 6.86
C THR A 149 -1.59 -4.00 5.83
N MET A 150 -0.45 -4.62 6.14
CA MET A 150 0.70 -4.67 5.25
C MET A 150 0.66 -5.93 4.40
N GLN A 151 0.67 -5.75 3.08
CA GLN A 151 0.83 -6.80 2.09
C GLN A 151 2.18 -6.63 1.38
N VAL A 152 2.88 -7.73 1.13
CA VAL A 152 4.20 -7.72 0.50
C VAL A 152 4.22 -8.69 -0.67
N GLU A 153 4.53 -8.17 -1.85
CA GLU A 153 4.69 -8.96 -3.07
C GLU A 153 5.93 -9.89 -2.96
N GLU A 154 5.79 -11.13 -3.41
CA GLU A 154 6.88 -12.12 -3.35
C GLU A 154 7.94 -11.99 -4.45
N GLY A 155 7.78 -11.07 -5.39
CA GLY A 155 8.72 -10.90 -6.49
C GLY A 155 8.69 -9.54 -7.17
N ASN A 156 9.50 -9.39 -8.22
CA ASN A 156 9.44 -8.22 -9.11
C ASN A 156 8.24 -8.38 -10.05
N ARG A 157 7.17 -7.65 -9.80
CA ARG A 157 6.02 -7.56 -10.70
C ARG A 157 6.05 -6.24 -11.45
N TYR A 158 6.09 -6.32 -12.76
CA TYR A 158 6.07 -5.14 -13.65
C TYR A 158 4.72 -4.96 -14.33
N LEU A 159 3.90 -6.01 -14.37
CA LEU A 159 2.58 -6.00 -15.01
C LEU A 159 1.52 -6.48 -14.01
N MET A 160 0.36 -5.85 -14.07
CA MET A 160 -0.85 -6.28 -13.35
C MET A 160 -1.94 -6.57 -14.36
N SER A 161 -2.62 -7.70 -14.20
CA SER A 161 -3.80 -8.02 -14.99
C SER A 161 -5.02 -7.23 -14.54
N LYS A 162 -6.08 -7.24 -15.34
CA LYS A 162 -7.38 -6.64 -14.97
C LYS A 162 -7.92 -7.27 -13.69
N GLU A 163 -7.86 -8.60 -13.58
CA GLU A 163 -8.32 -9.37 -12.44
C GLU A 163 -7.54 -9.01 -11.16
N GLU A 164 -6.23 -8.85 -11.25
CA GLU A 164 -5.39 -8.43 -10.13
C GLU A 164 -5.74 -7.01 -9.64
N MET A 165 -6.03 -6.10 -10.57
CA MET A 165 -6.47 -4.75 -10.23
C MET A 165 -7.87 -4.74 -9.60
N GLU A 166 -8.78 -5.55 -10.11
CA GLU A 166 -10.13 -5.74 -9.54
C GLU A 166 -10.03 -6.30 -8.11
N ASP A 167 -9.20 -7.33 -7.90
CA ASP A 167 -8.94 -7.92 -6.59
C ASP A 167 -8.35 -6.91 -5.60
N LYS A 168 -7.49 -6.03 -6.08
CA LYS A 168 -6.92 -4.95 -5.28
C LYS A 168 -7.97 -3.91 -4.87
N ILE A 169 -8.89 -3.56 -5.77
CA ILE A 169 -10.02 -2.68 -5.44
C ILE A 169 -10.92 -3.34 -4.39
N ALA A 170 -11.23 -4.64 -4.54
CA ALA A 170 -12.01 -5.38 -3.55
C ALA A 170 -11.30 -5.38 -2.18
N THR A 171 -9.98 -5.56 -2.15
CA THR A 171 -9.18 -5.47 -0.93
C THR A 171 -9.28 -4.08 -0.28
N TYR A 172 -9.17 -2.98 -1.03
CA TYR A 172 -9.36 -1.63 -0.50
C TYR A 172 -10.75 -1.41 0.08
N THR A 173 -11.79 -2.00 -0.50
CA THR A 173 -13.15 -1.87 0.04
C THR A 173 -13.44 -2.78 1.23
N GLY A 174 -12.55 -3.74 1.53
CA GLY A 174 -12.72 -4.75 2.58
C GLY A 174 -12.93 -4.19 3.98
N GLY A 175 -12.19 -3.14 4.35
CA GLY A 175 -12.35 -2.49 5.66
C GLY A 175 -13.75 -1.90 5.85
N ARG A 176 -14.24 -1.12 4.87
CA ARG A 176 -15.59 -0.56 4.88
C ARG A 176 -16.64 -1.67 4.88
N ALA A 177 -16.47 -2.70 4.06
CA ALA A 177 -17.39 -3.83 4.01
C ALA A 177 -17.48 -4.56 5.37
N ALA A 178 -16.37 -4.69 6.11
CA ALA A 178 -16.36 -5.26 7.44
C ALA A 178 -17.15 -4.40 8.45
N GLU A 179 -17.00 -3.07 8.41
CA GLU A 179 -17.80 -2.16 9.24
C GLU A 179 -19.30 -2.33 8.97
N GLU A 180 -19.72 -2.38 7.72
CA GLU A 180 -21.12 -2.55 7.32
C GLU A 180 -21.68 -3.90 7.77
N VAL A 181 -20.96 -4.99 7.52
CA VAL A 181 -21.40 -6.36 7.85
C VAL A 181 -21.51 -6.57 9.39
N VAL A 182 -20.61 -5.97 10.15
CA VAL A 182 -20.51 -6.22 11.61
C VAL A 182 -21.33 -5.24 12.43
N PHE A 183 -21.26 -3.96 12.09
CA PHE A 183 -21.83 -2.88 12.90
C PHE A 183 -23.07 -2.26 12.26
N GLY A 184 -23.37 -2.55 10.99
CA GLY A 184 -24.47 -1.90 10.26
C GLY A 184 -24.28 -0.38 10.12
N SER A 185 -23.07 0.11 10.29
CA SER A 185 -22.70 1.52 10.21
C SER A 185 -21.34 1.70 9.54
N ILE A 186 -21.06 2.91 9.12
CA ILE A 186 -19.84 3.26 8.40
C ILE A 186 -19.13 4.42 9.10
N THR A 187 -17.79 4.42 9.03
CA THR A 187 -16.99 5.47 9.64
C THR A 187 -16.16 6.24 8.61
N THR A 188 -15.50 7.29 9.05
CA THR A 188 -14.57 8.07 8.23
C THR A 188 -13.22 7.35 8.02
N GLY A 189 -12.99 6.22 8.69
CA GLY A 189 -11.71 5.48 8.64
C GLY A 189 -11.31 5.03 7.23
N ALA A 190 -12.30 4.71 6.40
CA ALA A 190 -12.08 4.24 5.03
C ALA A 190 -11.74 5.34 4.00
N SER A 191 -11.48 6.59 4.40
CA SER A 191 -11.30 7.70 3.44
C SER A 191 -10.14 7.48 2.48
N ASN A 192 -9.00 6.99 2.96
CA ASN A 192 -7.84 6.68 2.11
C ASN A 192 -8.13 5.49 1.18
N ASP A 193 -8.82 4.46 1.67
CA ASP A 193 -9.15 3.28 0.86
C ASP A 193 -10.09 3.62 -0.28
N ILE A 194 -11.07 4.50 -0.02
CA ILE A 194 -11.98 5.04 -1.03
C ILE A 194 -11.19 5.80 -2.10
N GLU A 195 -10.23 6.63 -1.70
CA GLU A 195 -9.37 7.37 -2.62
C GLU A 195 -8.54 6.41 -3.49
N GLN A 196 -7.88 5.42 -2.88
CA GLN A 196 -7.05 4.44 -3.61
C GLN A 196 -7.89 3.57 -4.56
N ALA A 197 -9.04 3.08 -4.10
CA ALA A 197 -9.96 2.30 -4.93
C ALA A 197 -10.45 3.11 -6.14
N THR A 198 -10.87 4.36 -5.92
CA THR A 198 -11.32 5.27 -6.98
C THR A 198 -10.21 5.58 -7.98
N LYS A 199 -9.00 5.89 -7.50
CA LYS A 199 -7.84 6.17 -8.34
C LYS A 199 -7.46 4.99 -9.22
N LEU A 200 -7.45 3.79 -8.64
CA LEU A 200 -7.14 2.56 -9.38
C LEU A 200 -8.21 2.24 -10.42
N ALA A 201 -9.50 2.30 -10.05
CA ALA A 201 -10.62 2.08 -10.97
C ALA A 201 -10.61 3.08 -12.13
N ARG A 202 -10.32 4.36 -11.85
CA ARG A 202 -10.19 5.39 -12.89
C ARG A 202 -9.05 5.07 -13.84
N ALA A 203 -7.87 4.69 -13.33
CA ALA A 203 -6.71 4.34 -14.16
C ALA A 203 -6.98 3.12 -15.07
N MET A 204 -7.71 2.12 -14.57
CA MET A 204 -8.12 0.96 -15.37
C MET A 204 -8.93 1.38 -16.60
N ILE A 205 -9.83 2.33 -16.44
CA ILE A 205 -10.74 2.81 -17.48
C ILE A 205 -10.04 3.79 -18.43
N THR A 206 -9.36 4.82 -17.86
CA THR A 206 -8.85 5.95 -18.66
C THR A 206 -7.49 5.72 -19.26
N ARG A 207 -6.67 4.86 -18.63
CA ARG A 207 -5.23 4.74 -18.95
C ARG A 207 -4.85 3.37 -19.51
N TYR A 208 -5.44 2.30 -18.99
CA TYR A 208 -5.02 0.94 -19.32
C TYR A 208 -5.91 0.22 -20.32
N GLY A 209 -6.99 0.86 -20.80
CA GLY A 209 -7.91 0.26 -21.75
C GLY A 209 -8.59 -1.01 -21.24
N MET A 210 -8.86 -1.09 -19.93
CA MET A 210 -9.46 -2.26 -19.28
C MET A 210 -10.99 -2.17 -19.18
N SER A 211 -11.62 -1.25 -19.91
CA SER A 211 -13.07 -1.10 -20.00
C SER A 211 -13.57 -1.62 -21.35
N GLU A 212 -14.66 -2.38 -21.33
CA GLU A 212 -15.31 -2.86 -22.57
C GLU A 212 -15.93 -1.71 -23.38
N ASP A 213 -16.30 -0.61 -22.71
CA ASP A 213 -16.93 0.56 -23.37
C ASP A 213 -15.93 1.38 -24.21
N PHE A 214 -14.65 1.38 -23.83
CA PHE A 214 -13.62 2.22 -24.46
C PHE A 214 -12.52 1.43 -25.15
N ASP A 215 -12.44 0.13 -24.88
CA ASP A 215 -11.41 -0.77 -25.42
C ASP A 215 -10.01 -0.17 -25.32
N MET A 216 -9.22 -0.17 -26.37
CA MET A 216 -7.82 0.31 -26.43
C MET A 216 -7.72 1.83 -26.70
N VAL A 217 -8.65 2.63 -26.18
CA VAL A 217 -8.60 4.10 -26.32
C VAL A 217 -8.13 4.74 -25.03
N ALA A 218 -7.04 5.52 -25.12
CA ALA A 218 -6.56 6.30 -23.98
C ALA A 218 -7.42 7.56 -23.80
N MET A 219 -8.10 7.67 -22.66
CA MET A 219 -8.92 8.83 -22.28
C MET A 219 -8.15 9.84 -21.41
N GLU A 220 -6.89 9.55 -21.12
CA GLU A 220 -6.02 10.35 -20.28
C GLU A 220 -4.65 10.52 -20.95
N VAL A 221 -4.11 11.73 -20.93
CA VAL A 221 -2.76 12.04 -21.43
C VAL A 221 -1.91 12.51 -20.26
N GLN A 222 -0.76 11.88 -20.07
CA GLN A 222 0.24 12.35 -19.12
C GLN A 222 0.96 13.56 -19.70
N THR A 223 0.83 14.71 -19.05
CA THR A 223 1.51 15.95 -19.42
C THR A 223 2.97 15.97 -18.95
N ASN A 224 3.34 15.11 -18.01
CA ASN A 224 4.69 15.09 -17.45
C ASN A 224 5.14 13.67 -17.13
N GLN A 225 6.14 13.18 -17.88
CA GLN A 225 6.60 11.79 -17.85
C GLN A 225 7.52 11.48 -16.64
N TYR A 226 8.03 12.50 -15.94
CA TYR A 226 9.17 12.34 -15.04
C TYR A 226 8.89 12.46 -13.54
N LEU A 227 7.68 12.83 -13.10
CA LEU A 227 7.40 13.07 -11.66
C LEU A 227 5.98 12.67 -11.23
N GLY A 228 5.45 11.53 -11.71
CA GLY A 228 4.06 11.18 -11.42
C GLY A 228 3.11 12.27 -11.94
N GLY A 229 3.42 12.73 -13.16
CA GLY A 229 2.95 13.97 -13.72
C GLY A 229 1.45 14.15 -13.72
N ASP A 230 1.04 15.39 -13.71
CA ASP A 230 -0.35 15.78 -13.88
C ASP A 230 -0.91 15.11 -15.13
N SER A 231 -1.94 14.32 -14.95
CA SER A 231 -2.69 13.73 -16.05
C SER A 231 -3.90 14.61 -16.35
N SER A 232 -4.15 14.85 -17.62
CA SER A 232 -5.36 15.55 -18.07
C SER A 232 -6.24 14.60 -18.87
N LEU A 233 -7.55 14.68 -18.64
CA LEU A 233 -8.51 13.93 -19.46
C LEU A 233 -8.49 14.46 -20.89
N ALA A 234 -8.33 13.57 -21.87
CA ALA A 234 -8.29 13.85 -23.29
C ALA A 234 -9.58 13.41 -23.98
N CYS A 235 -10.72 13.76 -23.41
CA CYS A 235 -12.04 13.33 -23.91
C CYS A 235 -13.09 14.43 -23.68
N SER A 236 -14.24 14.29 -24.37
CA SER A 236 -15.37 15.21 -24.25
C SER A 236 -16.04 15.13 -22.86
N ALA A 237 -16.76 16.17 -22.47
CA ALA A 237 -17.55 16.18 -21.22
C ALA A 237 -18.58 15.03 -21.14
N GLN A 238 -19.14 14.62 -22.28
CA GLN A 238 -20.04 13.48 -22.35
C GLN A 238 -19.31 12.17 -22.02
N THR A 239 -18.12 11.97 -22.55
CA THR A 239 -17.27 10.81 -22.25
C THR A 239 -16.85 10.79 -20.79
N GLN A 240 -16.51 11.96 -20.20
CA GLN A 240 -16.18 12.08 -18.78
C GLN A 240 -17.32 11.58 -17.89
N LYS A 241 -18.56 11.91 -18.22
CA LYS A 241 -19.73 11.40 -17.50
C LYS A 241 -19.80 9.87 -17.53
N ILE A 242 -19.57 9.24 -18.69
CA ILE A 242 -19.55 7.78 -18.82
C ILE A 242 -18.40 7.19 -17.99
N ILE A 243 -17.22 7.80 -18.01
CA ILE A 243 -16.08 7.38 -17.18
C ILE A 243 -16.48 7.38 -15.70
N ASP A 244 -17.09 8.46 -15.21
CA ASP A 244 -17.52 8.56 -13.82
C ASP A 244 -18.54 7.47 -13.45
N GLU A 245 -19.52 7.20 -14.30
CA GLU A 245 -20.50 6.12 -14.12
C GLU A 245 -19.81 4.75 -14.05
N LYS A 246 -18.84 4.48 -14.93
CA LYS A 246 -18.08 3.22 -14.95
C LYS A 246 -17.15 3.05 -13.75
N VAL A 247 -16.55 4.13 -13.26
CA VAL A 247 -15.76 4.09 -12.01
C VAL A 247 -16.64 3.68 -10.83
N VAL A 248 -17.81 4.29 -10.69
CA VAL A 248 -18.77 3.96 -9.63
C VAL A 248 -19.23 2.50 -9.75
N GLU A 249 -19.58 2.04 -10.96
CA GLU A 249 -20.00 0.66 -11.21
C GLU A 249 -18.92 -0.34 -10.83
N LEU A 250 -17.67 -0.11 -11.24
CA LEU A 250 -16.53 -0.98 -10.94
C LEU A 250 -16.25 -1.06 -9.44
N VAL A 251 -16.16 0.08 -8.76
CA VAL A 251 -15.91 0.11 -7.31
C VAL A 251 -17.04 -0.58 -6.56
N LYS A 252 -18.30 -0.31 -6.93
CA LYS A 252 -19.47 -0.96 -6.31
C LYS A 252 -19.45 -2.48 -6.49
N LYS A 253 -19.16 -2.97 -7.70
CA LYS A 253 -19.02 -4.41 -7.97
C LYS A 253 -17.97 -5.07 -7.09
N GLN A 254 -16.82 -4.43 -6.92
CA GLN A 254 -15.73 -4.96 -6.07
C GLN A 254 -16.07 -4.86 -4.57
N HIS A 255 -16.78 -3.82 -4.16
CA HIS A 255 -17.29 -3.71 -2.79
C HIS A 255 -18.32 -4.82 -2.47
N GLU A 256 -19.23 -5.10 -3.38
CA GLU A 256 -20.18 -6.22 -3.26
C GLU A 256 -19.45 -7.58 -3.18
N LYS A 257 -18.36 -7.76 -3.95
CA LYS A 257 -17.49 -8.94 -3.87
C LYS A 257 -16.85 -9.06 -2.49
N ALA A 258 -16.28 -7.97 -1.96
CA ALA A 258 -15.68 -7.95 -0.63
C ALA A 258 -16.70 -8.27 0.46
N THR A 259 -17.89 -7.67 0.40
CA THR A 259 -19.00 -7.93 1.34
C THR A 259 -19.39 -9.41 1.34
N ARG A 260 -19.52 -10.03 0.16
CA ARG A 260 -19.84 -11.46 0.04
C ARG A 260 -18.76 -12.33 0.66
N ILE A 261 -17.48 -12.06 0.38
CA ILE A 261 -16.36 -12.81 0.98
C ILE A 261 -16.41 -12.74 2.50
N LEU A 262 -16.69 -11.58 3.08
CA LEU A 262 -16.77 -11.38 4.53
C LEU A 262 -17.98 -12.09 5.14
N LEU A 263 -19.13 -12.08 4.47
CA LEU A 263 -20.33 -12.81 4.93
C LEU A 263 -20.11 -14.32 4.92
N GLU A 264 -19.50 -14.86 3.86
CA GLU A 264 -19.17 -16.28 3.74
C GLU A 264 -18.12 -16.75 4.77
N ASN A 265 -17.32 -15.82 5.30
CA ASN A 265 -16.27 -16.12 6.28
C ASN A 265 -16.49 -15.37 7.61
N ARG A 266 -17.75 -15.15 7.99
CA ARG A 266 -18.10 -14.33 9.15
C ARG A 266 -17.49 -14.83 10.46
N GLU A 267 -17.46 -16.11 10.71
CA GLU A 267 -16.88 -16.70 11.91
C GLU A 267 -15.38 -16.40 12.01
N LYS A 268 -14.65 -16.52 10.89
CA LYS A 268 -13.23 -16.20 10.83
C LYS A 268 -12.96 -14.70 10.96
N LEU A 269 -13.83 -13.86 10.42
CA LEU A 269 -13.76 -12.40 10.61
C LEU A 269 -13.85 -12.06 12.10
N ASP A 270 -14.82 -12.62 12.82
CA ASP A 270 -15.02 -12.37 14.24
C ASP A 270 -13.84 -12.91 15.07
N GLU A 271 -13.36 -14.15 14.81
CA GLU A 271 -12.22 -14.77 15.50
C GLU A 271 -10.94 -13.94 15.33
N LEU A 272 -10.60 -13.58 14.10
CA LEU A 272 -9.39 -12.81 13.77
C LEU A 272 -9.45 -11.38 14.32
N ALA A 273 -10.61 -10.71 14.22
CA ALA A 273 -10.78 -9.37 14.75
C ALA A 273 -10.65 -9.33 16.28
N GLN A 274 -11.20 -10.33 16.99
CA GLN A 274 -11.05 -10.45 18.42
C GLN A 274 -9.60 -10.72 18.82
N TYR A 275 -8.90 -11.56 18.09
CA TYR A 275 -7.47 -11.84 18.31
C TYR A 275 -6.60 -10.59 18.09
N LEU A 276 -6.85 -9.84 16.98
CA LEU A 276 -6.16 -8.58 16.70
C LEU A 276 -6.47 -7.52 17.75
N TYR A 277 -7.73 -7.40 18.19
CA TYR A 277 -8.12 -6.48 19.24
C TYR A 277 -7.36 -6.69 20.56
N GLN A 278 -7.11 -7.97 20.93
CA GLN A 278 -6.36 -8.32 22.15
C GLN A 278 -4.85 -8.11 21.99
N LYS A 279 -4.28 -8.49 20.85
CA LYS A 279 -2.85 -8.43 20.60
C LYS A 279 -2.35 -7.10 20.05
N GLU A 280 -3.24 -6.26 19.51
CA GLU A 280 -2.98 -4.99 18.84
C GLU A 280 -2.14 -5.09 17.55
N THR A 281 -1.33 -6.12 17.42
CA THR A 281 -0.51 -6.41 16.24
C THR A 281 -0.37 -7.92 16.08
N ILE A 282 -0.59 -8.42 14.86
CA ILE A 282 -0.41 -9.82 14.50
C ILE A 282 0.43 -9.96 13.22
N THR A 283 1.19 -11.04 13.13
CA THR A 283 1.94 -11.38 11.92
C THR A 283 1.05 -12.06 10.89
N GLY A 284 1.50 -12.06 9.62
CA GLY A 284 0.82 -12.79 8.55
C GLY A 284 0.76 -14.31 8.83
N GLU A 285 1.78 -14.87 9.48
CA GLU A 285 1.80 -16.28 9.87
C GLU A 285 0.71 -16.61 10.90
N GLU A 286 0.57 -15.78 11.95
CA GLU A 286 -0.49 -15.92 12.96
C GLU A 286 -1.88 -15.78 12.32
N PHE A 287 -2.05 -14.78 11.43
CA PHE A 287 -3.27 -14.58 10.68
C PHE A 287 -3.64 -15.83 9.85
N MET A 288 -2.69 -16.35 9.05
CA MET A 288 -2.92 -17.51 8.20
C MET A 288 -3.17 -18.79 9.01
N LYS A 289 -2.52 -18.93 10.16
CA LYS A 289 -2.74 -20.07 11.06
C LYS A 289 -4.17 -20.11 11.58
N ILE A 290 -4.71 -18.98 12.00
CA ILE A 290 -6.11 -18.88 12.47
C ILE A 290 -7.08 -19.06 11.30
N LEU A 291 -6.78 -18.45 10.14
CA LEU A 291 -7.65 -18.54 8.96
C LEU A 291 -7.82 -19.97 8.46
N ASN A 292 -6.78 -20.82 8.57
CA ASN A 292 -6.75 -22.18 8.07
C ASN A 292 -7.09 -23.24 9.13
N ALA A 293 -7.25 -22.85 10.39
CA ALA A 293 -7.71 -23.74 11.46
C ALA A 293 -9.23 -23.95 11.39
#